data_498659435a61ecef1768318e780aa26a
#
_entry.id   498659435a61ecef1768318e780aa26a
#
_cell.length_a   1.000
_cell.length_b   1.000
_cell.length_c   1.000
_cell.angle_alpha   90.00
_cell.angle_beta   90.00
_cell.angle_gamma   90.00
#
_symmetry.space_group_name_H-M   'P 1'
#
loop_
_entity.id
_entity.type
_entity.pdbx_description
1 polymer ?
#
loop_
_entity_poly.entity_id
_entity_poly.type
_entity_poly.pdbx_seq_one_letter_code
_entity_poly.pdbx_strand_id
1 'polypeptide(L)'
;MAAMTILQYAEGGLFEPKKIASILRTSSEEVAQTVGLGKDALQRRARIQSDKTQRRLRELVEVLNKVQPRFGSDLMAYAWYRSEPLAGFDGRTAMQLVQEGKAQQVLEYIDAVDAGVY
;
A
#
# COMPACT_ATOMS: atom_id res chain seq x y z
N MET A 1 -6.61 -16.26 -1.96
CA MET A 1 -6.64 -16.41 -0.51
C MET A 1 -6.03 -15.19 0.13
N ALA A 2 -6.83 -14.44 0.84
CA ALA A 2 -6.40 -13.17 1.42
C ALA A 2 -5.17 -13.33 2.33
N ALA A 3 -5.10 -14.42 3.11
CA ALA A 3 -4.02 -14.66 4.06
C ALA A 3 -2.65 -14.78 3.40
N MET A 4 -2.60 -15.11 2.10
CA MET A 4 -1.34 -15.30 1.38
C MET A 4 -0.85 -14.02 0.72
N THR A 5 -1.71 -13.00 0.62
CA THR A 5 -1.42 -11.79 -0.14
C THR A 5 -0.21 -11.03 0.39
N ILE A 6 -0.12 -10.88 1.71
CA ILE A 6 0.99 -10.15 2.32
C ILE A 6 2.32 -10.85 2.05
N LEU A 7 2.35 -12.17 2.12
CA LEU A 7 3.59 -12.93 1.95
C LEU A 7 4.15 -12.84 0.54
N GLN A 8 3.31 -12.67 -0.48
CA GLN A 8 3.79 -12.57 -1.85
C GLN A 8 4.58 -11.29 -2.13
N TYR A 9 4.45 -10.28 -1.27
CA TYR A 9 5.16 -9.01 -1.41
C TYR A 9 6.51 -9.01 -0.67
N ALA A 10 6.83 -10.08 0.06
CA ALA A 10 8.01 -10.13 0.91
C ALA A 10 9.01 -11.18 0.45
N GLU A 11 10.27 -11.00 0.83
CA GLU A 11 11.32 -11.96 0.61
C GLU A 11 12.32 -11.85 1.76
N GLY A 12 12.64 -12.98 2.37
CA GLY A 12 13.59 -13.01 3.48
C GLY A 12 13.15 -12.17 4.69
N GLY A 13 11.86 -12.08 4.94
CA GLY A 13 11.32 -11.32 6.07
C GLY A 13 11.19 -9.83 5.83
N LEU A 14 11.51 -9.34 4.62
CA LEU A 14 11.41 -7.93 4.27
C LEU A 14 10.47 -7.75 3.09
N PHE A 15 9.75 -6.64 3.09
CA PHE A 15 8.97 -6.26 1.90
C PHE A 15 9.95 -5.86 0.81
N GLU A 16 9.76 -6.44 -0.37
CA GLU A 16 10.69 -6.25 -1.48
C GLU A 16 10.05 -5.38 -2.57
N PRO A 17 10.58 -4.18 -2.82
CA PRO A 17 9.99 -3.26 -3.79
C PRO A 17 9.83 -3.87 -5.18
N LYS A 18 10.77 -4.68 -5.61
CA LYS A 18 10.69 -5.31 -6.94
C LYS A 18 9.56 -6.32 -7.03
N LYS A 19 9.31 -7.06 -5.95
CA LYS A 19 8.17 -7.99 -5.91
C LYS A 19 6.86 -7.24 -5.92
N ILE A 20 6.76 -6.18 -5.11
CA ILE A 20 5.56 -5.34 -5.08
C ILE A 20 5.31 -4.77 -6.47
N ALA A 21 6.32 -4.20 -7.10
CA ALA A 21 6.20 -3.60 -8.42
C ALA A 21 5.76 -4.64 -9.46
N SER A 22 6.33 -5.84 -9.40
CA SER A 22 5.99 -6.92 -10.34
C SER A 22 4.51 -7.32 -10.20
N ILE A 23 4.04 -7.52 -8.98
CA ILE A 23 2.67 -7.93 -8.72
C ILE A 23 1.69 -6.84 -9.16
N LEU A 24 2.02 -5.58 -8.90
CA LEU A 24 1.17 -4.45 -9.24
C LEU A 24 1.39 -3.94 -10.67
N ARG A 25 2.26 -4.60 -11.43
CA ARG A 25 2.58 -4.29 -12.82
C ARG A 25 3.02 -2.84 -13.00
N THR A 26 3.94 -2.42 -12.15
CA THR A 26 4.48 -1.08 -12.17
C THR A 26 5.98 -1.10 -11.89
N SER A 27 6.59 0.06 -11.65
CA SER A 27 8.01 0.17 -11.35
C SER A 27 8.25 0.38 -9.86
N SER A 28 9.46 0.05 -9.41
CA SER A 28 9.86 0.33 -8.02
C SER A 28 9.78 1.83 -7.71
N GLU A 29 10.07 2.68 -8.69
CA GLU A 29 10.00 4.13 -8.52
C GLU A 29 8.56 4.58 -8.27
N GLU A 30 7.60 4.01 -9.00
CA GLU A 30 6.20 4.32 -8.75
C GLU A 30 5.77 3.83 -7.37
N VAL A 31 6.20 2.62 -6.98
CA VAL A 31 5.89 2.10 -5.64
C VAL A 31 6.38 3.08 -4.57
N ALA A 32 7.64 3.57 -4.70
CA ALA A 32 8.17 4.54 -3.75
C ALA A 32 7.31 5.79 -3.70
N GLN A 33 6.93 6.32 -4.85
CA GLN A 33 6.10 7.52 -4.94
C GLN A 33 4.75 7.33 -4.26
N THR A 34 4.12 6.19 -4.46
CA THR A 34 2.78 5.93 -3.91
C THR A 34 2.74 5.81 -2.40
N VAL A 35 3.91 5.67 -1.75
CA VAL A 35 3.99 5.63 -0.28
C VAL A 35 4.73 6.83 0.30
N GLY A 36 5.02 7.84 -0.54
CA GLY A 36 5.63 9.07 -0.07
C GLY A 36 7.12 8.98 0.16
N LEU A 37 7.81 8.05 -0.49
CA LEU A 37 9.27 7.92 -0.43
C LEU A 37 9.89 8.56 -1.67
N GLY A 38 11.10 9.13 -1.51
CA GLY A 38 11.86 9.60 -2.64
C GLY A 38 12.40 8.43 -3.45
N LYS A 39 12.78 8.68 -4.72
CA LYS A 39 13.30 7.59 -5.58
C LYS A 39 14.58 6.98 -5.01
N ASP A 40 15.37 7.71 -4.23
CA ASP A 40 16.59 7.18 -3.66
C ASP A 40 16.35 6.13 -2.58
N ALA A 41 15.16 6.09 -1.99
CA ALA A 41 14.84 5.16 -0.92
C ALA A 41 14.94 3.70 -1.34
N LEU A 42 14.77 3.41 -2.63
CA LEU A 42 14.76 2.04 -3.14
C LEU A 42 15.98 1.69 -3.99
N GLN A 43 16.98 2.59 -4.07
CA GLN A 43 18.14 2.38 -4.92
C GLN A 43 19.27 1.60 -4.26
N ARG A 44 19.33 1.61 -2.93
CA ARG A 44 20.38 0.91 -2.19
C ARG A 44 19.75 -0.08 -1.22
N ARG A 45 20.39 -1.25 -1.11
CA ARG A 45 19.89 -2.31 -0.24
C ARG A 45 19.72 -1.83 1.20
N ALA A 46 20.67 -1.08 1.72
CA ALA A 46 20.61 -0.57 3.08
C ALA A 46 19.41 0.35 3.29
N ARG A 47 19.04 1.15 2.27
CA ARG A 47 17.87 2.03 2.37
C ARG A 47 16.57 1.25 2.31
N ILE A 48 16.52 0.21 1.46
CA ILE A 48 15.35 -0.66 1.39
C ILE A 48 15.11 -1.33 2.73
N GLN A 49 16.17 -1.71 3.43
CA GLN A 49 16.07 -2.40 4.71
C GLN A 49 15.81 -1.47 5.89
N SER A 50 15.84 -0.14 5.68
CA SER A 50 15.62 0.80 6.76
C SER A 50 14.21 0.67 7.33
N ASP A 51 14.05 0.98 8.62
CA ASP A 51 12.75 0.92 9.29
C ASP A 51 11.71 1.79 8.61
N LYS A 52 12.10 2.99 8.19
CA LYS A 52 11.20 3.92 7.52
C LYS A 52 10.67 3.34 6.22
N THR A 53 11.57 2.84 5.36
CA THR A 53 11.18 2.27 4.07
C THR A 53 10.29 1.05 4.28
N GLN A 54 10.68 0.15 5.17
CA GLN A 54 9.89 -1.05 5.44
C GLN A 54 8.51 -0.71 6.01
N ARG A 55 8.42 0.31 6.85
CA ARG A 55 7.13 0.75 7.38
C ARG A 55 6.22 1.25 6.27
N ARG A 56 6.74 2.07 5.37
CA ARG A 56 5.93 2.61 4.25
C ARG A 56 5.47 1.50 3.31
N LEU A 57 6.35 0.57 2.99
CA LEU A 57 5.97 -0.56 2.14
C LEU A 57 4.92 -1.43 2.82
N ARG A 58 5.06 -1.66 4.13
CA ARG A 58 4.08 -2.41 4.90
C ARG A 58 2.71 -1.73 4.87
N GLU A 59 2.67 -0.41 5.02
CA GLU A 59 1.42 0.33 4.99
C GLU A 59 0.68 0.13 3.68
N LEU A 60 1.39 0.19 2.55
CA LEU A 60 0.79 -0.09 1.25
C LEU A 60 0.23 -1.51 1.19
N VAL A 61 1.05 -2.49 1.57
CA VAL A 61 0.67 -3.89 1.51
C VAL A 61 -0.53 -4.18 2.41
N GLU A 62 -0.54 -3.62 3.62
CA GLU A 62 -1.65 -3.81 4.56
C GLU A 62 -2.95 -3.23 4.01
N VAL A 63 -2.90 -2.04 3.41
CA VAL A 63 -4.09 -1.43 2.81
C VAL A 63 -4.60 -2.29 1.65
N LEU A 64 -3.70 -2.71 0.76
CA LEU A 64 -4.09 -3.54 -0.38
C LEU A 64 -4.67 -4.88 0.08
N ASN A 65 -4.04 -5.51 1.06
CA ASN A 65 -4.52 -6.78 1.59
C ASN A 65 -5.92 -6.66 2.20
N LYS A 66 -6.16 -5.56 2.92
CA LYS A 66 -7.43 -5.34 3.59
C LYS A 66 -8.58 -5.11 2.58
N VAL A 67 -8.29 -4.44 1.48
CA VAL A 67 -9.32 -4.08 0.51
C VAL A 67 -9.42 -5.07 -0.65
N GLN A 68 -8.41 -5.94 -0.83
CA GLN A 68 -8.36 -6.89 -1.93
C GLN A 68 -9.62 -7.78 -2.05
N PRO A 69 -10.19 -8.31 -0.95
CA PRO A 69 -11.39 -9.15 -1.08
C PRO A 69 -12.58 -8.44 -1.72
N ARG A 70 -12.65 -7.10 -1.56
CA ARG A 70 -13.72 -6.31 -2.15
C ARG A 70 -13.66 -6.31 -3.67
N PHE A 71 -12.45 -6.35 -4.23
CA PHE A 71 -12.24 -6.26 -5.67
C PHE A 71 -11.84 -7.58 -6.32
N GLY A 72 -11.36 -8.53 -5.54
CA GLY A 72 -10.96 -9.85 -6.06
C GLY A 72 -9.59 -9.89 -6.73
N SER A 73 -8.87 -8.77 -6.80
CA SER A 73 -7.52 -8.78 -7.38
C SER A 73 -6.67 -7.66 -6.80
N ASP A 74 -5.36 -7.88 -6.77
CA ASP A 74 -4.41 -6.89 -6.30
C ASP A 74 -4.37 -5.66 -7.22
N LEU A 75 -4.51 -5.87 -8.53
CA LEU A 75 -4.49 -4.78 -9.50
C LEU A 75 -5.68 -3.84 -9.32
N MET A 76 -6.85 -4.39 -9.06
CA MET A 76 -8.04 -3.58 -8.82
C MET A 76 -7.93 -2.86 -7.48
N ALA A 77 -7.41 -3.52 -6.46
CA ALA A 77 -7.16 -2.89 -5.17
C ALA A 77 -6.17 -1.73 -5.32
N TYR A 78 -5.14 -1.91 -6.12
CA TYR A 78 -4.14 -0.87 -6.35
C TYR A 78 -4.74 0.32 -7.12
N ALA A 79 -5.61 0.06 -8.10
CA ALA A 79 -6.32 1.13 -8.82
C ALA A 79 -7.19 1.94 -7.85
N TRP A 80 -7.91 1.26 -6.96
CA TRP A 80 -8.70 1.90 -5.91
C TRP A 80 -7.80 2.77 -5.01
N TYR A 81 -6.67 2.21 -4.58
CA TYR A 81 -5.72 2.90 -3.70
C TYR A 81 -5.28 4.23 -4.28
N ARG A 82 -5.02 4.28 -5.59
CA ARG A 82 -4.49 5.47 -6.26
C ARG A 82 -5.54 6.49 -6.67
N SER A 83 -6.78 6.06 -6.87
CA SER A 83 -7.73 6.92 -7.59
C SER A 83 -9.05 7.18 -6.88
N GLU A 84 -9.44 6.40 -5.89
CA GLU A 84 -10.76 6.55 -5.28
C GLU A 84 -10.72 7.53 -4.11
N PRO A 85 -11.39 8.69 -4.21
CA PRO A 85 -11.51 9.60 -3.06
C PRO A 85 -12.30 8.92 -1.94
N LEU A 86 -11.81 9.05 -0.71
CA LEU A 86 -12.46 8.44 0.44
C LEU A 86 -13.45 9.43 1.08
N ALA A 87 -14.63 8.93 1.44
CA ALA A 87 -15.66 9.76 2.06
C ALA A 87 -15.14 10.34 3.38
N GLY A 88 -15.32 11.65 3.58
CA GLY A 88 -14.93 12.31 4.82
C GLY A 88 -13.45 12.75 4.87
N PHE A 89 -12.73 12.66 3.77
CA PHE A 89 -11.29 13.02 3.74
C PHE A 89 -10.97 14.12 2.72
N ASP A 90 -11.95 14.97 2.44
CA ASP A 90 -11.77 16.15 1.58
C ASP A 90 -11.24 15.79 0.19
N GLY A 91 -11.73 14.69 -0.38
CA GLY A 91 -11.35 14.27 -1.71
C GLY A 91 -10.02 13.51 -1.80
N ARG A 92 -9.38 13.24 -0.67
CA ARG A 92 -8.13 12.51 -0.67
C ARG A 92 -8.33 11.02 -0.92
N THR A 93 -7.40 10.44 -1.67
CA THR A 93 -7.36 8.99 -1.90
C THR A 93 -6.58 8.31 -0.76
N ALA A 94 -6.69 6.98 -0.70
CA ALA A 94 -5.87 6.21 0.24
C ALA A 94 -4.38 6.50 0.03
N MET A 95 -3.94 6.58 -1.24
CA MET A 95 -2.56 6.88 -1.57
C MET A 95 -2.12 8.22 -0.95
N GLN A 96 -2.91 9.27 -1.13
CA GLN A 96 -2.57 10.57 -0.59
C GLN A 96 -2.48 10.56 0.92
N LEU A 97 -3.38 9.84 1.58
CA LEU A 97 -3.34 9.73 3.04
C LEU A 97 -2.12 8.96 3.52
N VAL A 98 -1.74 7.88 2.84
CA VAL A 98 -0.51 7.15 3.18
C VAL A 98 0.71 8.03 2.96
N GLN A 99 0.76 8.79 1.86
CA GLN A 99 1.85 9.73 1.60
C GLN A 99 1.98 10.78 2.71
N GLU A 100 0.87 11.15 3.33
CA GLU A 100 0.85 12.13 4.43
C GLU A 100 1.11 11.49 5.79
N GLY A 101 1.39 10.19 5.84
CA GLY A 101 1.64 9.50 7.09
C GLY A 101 0.39 9.07 7.84
N LYS A 102 -0.74 8.98 7.15
CA LYS A 102 -2.05 8.70 7.77
C LYS A 102 -2.59 7.34 7.39
N ALA A 103 -1.71 6.34 7.23
CA ALA A 103 -2.13 4.99 6.85
C ALA A 103 -3.12 4.39 7.84
N GLN A 104 -2.95 4.66 9.14
CA GLN A 104 -3.86 4.13 10.16
C GLN A 104 -5.30 4.60 9.91
N GLN A 105 -5.48 5.84 9.49
CA GLN A 105 -6.81 6.37 9.20
C GLN A 105 -7.43 5.65 8.00
N VAL A 106 -6.62 5.26 7.02
CA VAL A 106 -7.11 4.49 5.87
C VAL A 106 -7.59 3.11 6.32
N LEU A 107 -6.82 2.43 7.16
CA LEU A 107 -7.19 1.11 7.66
C LEU A 107 -8.49 1.17 8.46
N GLU A 108 -8.64 2.20 9.31
CA GLU A 108 -9.86 2.40 10.09
C GLU A 108 -11.06 2.68 9.18
N TYR A 109 -10.86 3.47 8.13
CA TYR A 109 -11.90 3.75 7.15
C TYR A 109 -12.39 2.45 6.47
N ILE A 110 -11.46 1.61 6.05
CA ILE A 110 -11.81 0.35 5.39
C ILE A 110 -12.62 -0.53 6.36
N ASP A 111 -12.19 -0.61 7.62
CA ASP A 111 -12.91 -1.39 8.63
C ASP A 111 -14.32 -0.85 8.84
N ALA A 112 -14.47 0.46 8.87
CA ALA A 112 -15.79 1.08 9.07
C ALA A 112 -16.72 0.80 7.88
N VAL A 113 -16.20 0.89 6.66
CA VAL A 113 -16.97 0.58 5.46
C VAL A 113 -17.39 -0.88 5.46
N ASP A 114 -16.47 -1.78 5.79
CA ASP A 114 -16.75 -3.22 5.83
C ASP A 114 -17.76 -3.58 6.91
N ALA A 115 -17.81 -2.80 7.98
CA ALA A 115 -18.80 -2.97 9.05
C ALA A 115 -20.13 -2.29 8.75
N GLY A 116 -20.26 -1.61 7.60
CA GLY A 116 -21.50 -0.92 7.22
C GLY A 116 -21.74 0.38 7.95
N VAL A 117 -20.69 1.02 8.46
CA VAL A 117 -20.81 2.26 9.25
C VAL A 117 -20.80 3.51 8.39
N TYR A 118 -20.31 3.40 7.17
CA TYR A 118 -20.26 4.52 6.23
C TYR A 118 -21.38 4.46 5.22
#